data_22d8976c41e1dd9295c60a6263ddf4cd
#
_entry.id   22d8976c41e1dd9295c60a6263ddf4cd
#
_cell.length_a   1.000
_cell.length_b   1.000
_cell.length_c   1.000
_cell.angle_alpha   90.00
_cell.angle_beta   90.00
_cell.angle_gamma   90.00
#
_symmetry.space_group_name_H-M   'P 1'
#
loop_
_entity.id
_entity.type
_entity.pdbx_description
1 polymer ?
#
loop_
_entity_poly.entity_id
_entity_poly.type
_entity_poly.pdbx_seq_one_letter_code
_entity_poly.pdbx_strand_id
1 'polypeptide(L)'
;DVPMDKSIDSAKHVLLTTLDEVSKMSFTEEELTRSKNILLKNIEDLNSKTTDLAIQLTEYIGAGDWRLWFLSRDRIEKLTVANLETVAKKYYKKSNRTVGAFVPDPKPDLVVVAETPDIKSLLNNSKGKEVEAQKAAFENTIDNFKKHTEYGILPNGGKYALLEKPTKGDKIDVSIVMRFGDEKSLSNKNETASLLAAMLSTGTTTKTKEQIYDELDRIKTNISFNGGTGILSVSISTDKKNLPAAMALFDDMLKNPKFDKAEFDKLILETKATYEKNKNEPDYLVSQKLFKSLSAYPKGHPYYVSS
;
A
#
# COMPACT_ATOMS: atom_id res chain seq x y z
N ASP A 1 -14.23 10.98 -3.17
CA ASP A 1 -15.37 11.50 -2.39
C ASP A 1 -15.22 13.02 -2.24
N VAL A 2 -16.35 13.73 -2.30
CA VAL A 2 -16.40 15.17 -2.04
C VAL A 2 -16.97 15.39 -0.64
N PRO A 3 -16.31 16.15 0.25
CA PRO A 3 -16.86 16.48 1.57
C PRO A 3 -18.23 17.15 1.46
N MET A 4 -19.11 16.90 2.42
CA MET A 4 -20.48 17.40 2.39
C MET A 4 -20.58 18.94 2.38
N ASP A 5 -19.54 19.64 2.87
CA ASP A 5 -19.42 21.10 2.86
C ASP A 5 -18.84 21.68 1.57
N LYS A 6 -18.49 20.83 0.60
CA LYS A 6 -17.89 21.22 -0.68
C LYS A 6 -18.85 20.99 -1.85
N SER A 7 -18.72 21.82 -2.86
CA SER A 7 -19.54 21.74 -4.07
C SER A 7 -19.13 20.56 -4.96
N ILE A 8 -20.08 19.66 -5.22
CA ILE A 8 -19.92 18.56 -6.19
C ILE A 8 -19.65 19.13 -7.59
N ASP A 9 -20.27 20.25 -7.96
CA ASP A 9 -20.09 20.87 -9.27
C ASP A 9 -18.68 21.42 -9.46
N SER A 10 -18.07 21.98 -8.40
CA SER A 10 -16.67 22.43 -8.44
C SER A 10 -15.71 21.25 -8.65
N ALA A 11 -15.89 20.17 -7.91
CA ALA A 11 -15.09 18.95 -8.06
C ALA A 11 -15.26 18.32 -9.44
N LYS A 12 -16.51 18.25 -9.93
CA LYS A 12 -16.85 17.78 -11.27
C LYS A 12 -16.21 18.64 -12.34
N HIS A 13 -16.26 19.97 -12.21
CA HIS A 13 -15.65 20.90 -13.17
C HIS A 13 -14.14 20.66 -13.28
N VAL A 14 -13.42 20.63 -12.14
CA VAL A 14 -11.98 20.37 -12.12
C VAL A 14 -11.65 19.01 -12.76
N LEU A 15 -12.36 17.95 -12.37
CA LEU A 15 -12.16 16.61 -12.93
C LEU A 15 -12.37 16.59 -14.45
N LEU A 16 -13.45 17.16 -14.94
CA LEU A 16 -13.77 17.13 -16.35
C LEU A 16 -12.81 18.00 -17.18
N THR A 17 -12.38 19.14 -16.66
CA THR A 17 -11.38 20.00 -17.30
C THR A 17 -10.03 19.25 -17.41
N THR A 18 -9.58 18.62 -16.32
CA THR A 18 -8.36 17.80 -16.33
C THR A 18 -8.44 16.67 -17.36
N LEU A 19 -9.58 15.94 -17.39
CA LEU A 19 -9.78 14.86 -18.37
C LEU A 19 -9.83 15.36 -19.83
N ASP A 20 -10.32 16.56 -20.08
CA ASP A 20 -10.31 17.16 -21.41
C ASP A 20 -8.90 17.50 -21.91
N GLU A 21 -7.98 17.71 -20.99
CA GLU A 21 -6.57 18.04 -21.28
C GLU A 21 -5.70 16.79 -21.44
N VAL A 22 -6.07 15.63 -20.87
CA VAL A 22 -5.28 14.39 -20.92
C VAL A 22 -4.85 14.02 -22.34
N SER A 23 -5.73 14.17 -23.34
CA SER A 23 -5.41 13.87 -24.74
C SER A 23 -4.36 14.81 -25.37
N LYS A 24 -4.06 15.92 -24.71
CA LYS A 24 -3.09 16.96 -25.13
C LYS A 24 -1.80 16.91 -24.32
N MET A 25 -1.80 16.18 -23.21
CA MET A 25 -0.63 16.04 -22.34
C MET A 25 0.44 15.22 -23.02
N SER A 26 1.70 15.59 -22.80
CA SER A 26 2.86 14.73 -23.08
C SER A 26 3.23 14.00 -21.81
N PHE A 27 3.34 12.68 -21.88
CA PHE A 27 3.80 11.86 -20.78
C PHE A 27 5.32 11.73 -20.83
N THR A 28 5.94 11.62 -19.66
CA THR A 28 7.40 11.45 -19.56
C THR A 28 7.78 9.98 -19.42
N GLU A 29 9.01 9.62 -19.75
CA GLU A 29 9.56 8.28 -19.49
C GLU A 29 9.63 7.96 -17.98
N GLU A 30 9.81 8.98 -17.14
CA GLU A 30 9.80 8.82 -15.68
C GLU A 30 8.42 8.43 -15.17
N GLU A 31 7.35 9.08 -15.61
CA GLU A 31 5.95 8.75 -15.25
C GLU A 31 5.57 7.36 -15.73
N LEU A 32 5.97 6.99 -16.96
CA LEU A 32 5.75 5.65 -17.49
C LEU A 32 6.48 4.60 -16.64
N THR A 33 7.75 4.84 -16.32
CA THR A 33 8.59 3.93 -15.53
C THR A 33 8.02 3.76 -14.13
N ARG A 34 7.62 4.85 -13.47
CA ARG A 34 6.94 4.81 -12.16
C ARG A 34 5.69 3.94 -12.22
N SER A 35 4.83 4.17 -13.18
CA SER A 35 3.58 3.41 -13.35
C SER A 35 3.83 1.93 -13.64
N LYS A 36 4.81 1.60 -14.48
CA LYS A 36 5.22 0.21 -14.73
C LYS A 36 5.71 -0.47 -13.46
N ASN A 37 6.58 0.19 -12.69
CA ASN A 37 7.13 -0.37 -11.46
C ASN A 37 6.02 -0.71 -10.45
N ILE A 38 5.04 0.19 -10.28
CA ILE A 38 3.87 -0.05 -9.40
C ILE A 38 3.08 -1.26 -9.88
N LEU A 39 2.73 -1.33 -11.17
CA LEU A 39 1.92 -2.42 -11.71
C LEU A 39 2.65 -3.77 -11.67
N LEU A 40 3.93 -3.81 -12.03
CA LEU A 40 4.72 -5.04 -12.03
C LEU A 40 4.99 -5.54 -10.62
N LYS A 41 5.25 -4.64 -9.67
CA LYS A 41 5.35 -4.98 -8.23
C LYS A 41 4.06 -5.63 -7.74
N ASN A 42 2.90 -5.03 -8.03
CA ASN A 42 1.61 -5.59 -7.62
C ASN A 42 1.37 -6.98 -8.23
N ILE A 43 1.73 -7.19 -9.49
CA ILE A 43 1.64 -8.50 -10.15
C ILE A 43 2.55 -9.53 -9.46
N GLU A 44 3.78 -9.16 -9.09
CA GLU A 44 4.69 -10.07 -8.39
C GLU A 44 4.19 -10.39 -6.97
N ASP A 45 3.67 -9.40 -6.25
CA ASP A 45 3.09 -9.61 -4.93
C ASP A 45 1.87 -10.55 -4.97
N LEU A 46 0.97 -10.38 -5.94
CA LEU A 46 -0.15 -11.31 -6.20
C LEU A 46 0.34 -12.71 -6.55
N ASN A 47 1.32 -12.83 -7.44
CA ASN A 47 1.88 -14.13 -7.84
C ASN A 47 2.57 -14.86 -6.68
N SER A 48 3.06 -14.14 -5.67
CA SER A 48 3.69 -14.73 -4.49
C SER A 48 2.69 -15.37 -3.51
N LYS A 49 1.40 -15.01 -3.60
CA LYS A 49 0.32 -15.44 -2.70
C LYS A 49 -0.64 -16.37 -3.45
N THR A 50 -0.66 -17.64 -3.12
CA THR A 50 -1.43 -18.67 -3.86
C THR A 50 -2.92 -18.37 -3.90
N THR A 51 -3.52 -17.90 -2.80
CA THR A 51 -4.94 -17.57 -2.74
C THR A 51 -5.28 -16.36 -3.61
N ASP A 52 -4.48 -15.30 -3.52
CA ASP A 52 -4.70 -14.07 -4.28
C ASP A 52 -4.52 -14.32 -5.78
N LEU A 53 -3.52 -15.13 -6.16
CA LEU A 53 -3.31 -15.55 -7.53
C LEU A 53 -4.50 -16.38 -8.05
N ALA A 54 -5.03 -17.31 -7.24
CA ALA A 54 -6.19 -18.13 -7.64
C ALA A 54 -7.42 -17.25 -7.89
N ILE A 55 -7.69 -16.27 -7.01
CA ILE A 55 -8.79 -15.30 -7.19
C ILE A 55 -8.55 -14.50 -8.48
N GLN A 56 -7.35 -13.97 -8.69
CA GLN A 56 -7.01 -13.19 -9.88
C GLN A 56 -7.20 -14.00 -11.17
N LEU A 57 -6.79 -15.27 -11.19
CA LEU A 57 -6.98 -16.13 -12.34
C LEU A 57 -8.46 -16.39 -12.64
N THR A 58 -9.35 -16.43 -11.64
CA THR A 58 -10.80 -16.58 -11.87
C THR A 58 -11.39 -15.36 -12.59
N GLU A 59 -10.93 -14.16 -12.30
CA GLU A 59 -11.34 -12.94 -13.02
C GLU A 59 -10.98 -13.03 -14.50
N TYR A 60 -9.76 -13.51 -14.82
CA TYR A 60 -9.32 -13.68 -16.19
C TYR A 60 -9.97 -14.88 -16.90
N ILE A 61 -10.37 -15.93 -16.16
CA ILE A 61 -11.24 -16.99 -16.71
C ILE A 61 -12.60 -16.40 -17.09
N GLY A 62 -13.17 -15.56 -16.25
CA GLY A 62 -14.41 -14.82 -16.55
C GLY A 62 -14.28 -13.93 -17.78
N ALA A 63 -13.10 -13.34 -18.03
CA ALA A 63 -12.78 -12.57 -19.25
C ALA A 63 -12.47 -13.47 -20.46
N GLY A 64 -12.45 -14.80 -20.28
CA GLY A 64 -12.36 -15.82 -21.35
C GLY A 64 -11.15 -16.75 -21.29
N ASP A 65 -10.00 -16.34 -20.71
CA ASP A 65 -8.84 -17.22 -20.57
C ASP A 65 -7.88 -16.72 -19.47
N TRP A 66 -7.50 -17.59 -18.55
CA TRP A 66 -6.58 -17.27 -17.46
C TRP A 66 -5.19 -16.82 -17.93
N ARG A 67 -4.73 -17.24 -19.13
CA ARG A 67 -3.45 -16.84 -19.71
C ARG A 67 -3.37 -15.35 -20.03
N LEU A 68 -4.49 -14.65 -20.11
CA LEU A 68 -4.54 -13.20 -20.28
C LEU A 68 -3.86 -12.45 -19.11
N TRP A 69 -3.82 -13.03 -17.92
CA TRP A 69 -3.05 -12.48 -16.78
C TRP A 69 -1.57 -12.31 -17.12
N PHE A 70 -0.95 -13.36 -17.64
CA PHE A 70 0.47 -13.34 -18.00
C PHE A 70 0.73 -12.47 -19.24
N LEU A 71 -0.15 -12.51 -20.21
CA LEU A 71 -0.09 -11.64 -21.39
C LEU A 71 -0.18 -10.17 -21.01
N SER A 72 -1.01 -9.81 -20.03
CA SER A 72 -1.15 -8.45 -19.51
C SER A 72 0.18 -7.95 -18.92
N ARG A 73 0.83 -8.74 -18.07
CA ARG A 73 2.16 -8.47 -17.53
C ARG A 73 3.18 -8.19 -18.64
N ASP A 74 3.28 -9.09 -19.60
CA ASP A 74 4.26 -9.00 -20.70
C ASP A 74 4.02 -7.77 -21.60
N ARG A 75 2.76 -7.33 -21.70
CA ARG A 75 2.40 -6.10 -22.41
C ARG A 75 2.79 -4.85 -21.60
N ILE A 76 2.56 -4.83 -20.27
CA ILE A 76 2.95 -3.72 -19.40
C ILE A 76 4.47 -3.46 -19.51
N GLU A 77 5.29 -4.51 -19.48
CA GLU A 77 6.74 -4.39 -19.63
C GLU A 77 7.18 -3.67 -20.93
N LYS A 78 6.41 -3.86 -22.01
CA LYS A 78 6.72 -3.34 -23.36
C LYS A 78 6.10 -1.99 -23.68
N LEU A 79 5.31 -1.41 -22.78
CA LEU A 79 4.68 -0.10 -23.01
C LEU A 79 5.73 0.99 -23.25
N THR A 80 5.39 1.91 -24.14
CA THR A 80 6.15 3.13 -24.43
C THR A 80 5.31 4.36 -24.19
N VAL A 81 5.92 5.54 -24.04
CA VAL A 81 5.20 6.81 -23.95
C VAL A 81 4.29 7.01 -25.16
N ALA A 82 4.75 6.68 -26.36
CA ALA A 82 3.93 6.77 -27.57
C ALA A 82 2.66 5.89 -27.51
N ASN A 83 2.71 4.74 -26.83
CA ASN A 83 1.52 3.92 -26.59
C ASN A 83 0.53 4.64 -25.67
N LEU A 84 1.00 5.27 -24.57
CA LEU A 84 0.14 6.04 -23.66
C LEU A 84 -0.53 7.21 -24.37
N GLU A 85 0.23 7.98 -25.12
CA GLU A 85 -0.32 9.12 -25.91
C GLU A 85 -1.36 8.67 -26.94
N THR A 86 -1.10 7.54 -27.62
CA THR A 86 -2.04 6.96 -28.58
C THR A 86 -3.36 6.58 -27.90
N VAL A 87 -3.28 5.91 -26.75
CA VAL A 87 -4.44 5.51 -25.97
C VAL A 87 -5.16 6.72 -25.40
N ALA A 88 -4.43 7.72 -24.88
CA ALA A 88 -5.02 8.96 -24.38
C ALA A 88 -5.80 9.69 -25.48
N LYS A 89 -5.23 9.90 -26.65
CA LYS A 89 -5.89 10.53 -27.82
C LYS A 89 -7.10 9.73 -28.33
N LYS A 90 -7.05 8.40 -28.22
CA LYS A 90 -8.11 7.51 -28.70
C LYS A 90 -9.32 7.50 -27.78
N TYR A 91 -9.11 7.40 -26.46
CA TYR A 91 -10.18 7.10 -25.50
C TYR A 91 -10.63 8.30 -24.68
N TYR A 92 -9.77 9.29 -24.37
CA TYR A 92 -10.15 10.49 -23.62
C TYR A 92 -10.81 11.52 -24.51
N LYS A 93 -12.00 11.19 -25.01
CA LYS A 93 -12.86 12.06 -25.83
C LYS A 93 -14.16 12.36 -25.10
N LYS A 94 -14.66 13.58 -25.25
CA LYS A 94 -15.96 13.97 -24.67
C LYS A 94 -17.09 13.03 -25.10
N SER A 95 -17.08 12.62 -26.37
CA SER A 95 -18.07 11.69 -26.94
C SER A 95 -17.97 10.25 -26.41
N ASN A 96 -16.86 9.90 -25.75
CA ASN A 96 -16.62 8.57 -25.19
C ASN A 96 -16.68 8.60 -23.64
N ARG A 97 -17.33 9.61 -23.06
CA ARG A 97 -17.38 9.83 -21.62
C ARG A 97 -18.80 9.68 -21.11
N THR A 98 -18.96 8.87 -20.09
CA THR A 98 -20.13 8.86 -19.22
C THR A 98 -19.75 9.50 -17.90
N VAL A 99 -20.52 10.47 -17.44
CA VAL A 99 -20.29 11.14 -16.16
C VAL A 99 -21.41 10.75 -15.22
N GLY A 100 -21.08 10.05 -14.14
CA GLY A 100 -22.00 9.74 -13.05
C GLY A 100 -21.69 10.63 -11.84
N ALA A 101 -22.67 11.31 -11.30
CA ALA A 101 -22.60 11.94 -10.00
C ALA A 101 -23.47 11.12 -9.04
N PHE A 102 -22.86 10.51 -8.02
CA PHE A 102 -23.64 9.87 -6.96
C PHE A 102 -24.06 10.94 -5.97
N VAL A 103 -25.34 11.28 -6.03
CA VAL A 103 -26.00 12.14 -5.04
C VAL A 103 -26.96 11.21 -4.29
N PRO A 104 -26.93 11.15 -2.96
CA PRO A 104 -27.85 10.31 -2.21
C PRO A 104 -29.31 10.68 -2.55
N ASP A 105 -30.00 9.78 -3.20
CA ASP A 105 -31.41 9.90 -3.56
C ASP A 105 -32.17 8.69 -3.00
N PRO A 106 -33.29 8.90 -2.28
CA PRO A 106 -34.07 7.79 -1.71
C PRO A 106 -34.84 6.94 -2.73
N LYS A 107 -34.83 7.27 -4.06
CA LYS A 107 -35.62 6.49 -5.08
C LYS A 107 -34.98 6.49 -6.50
N PRO A 108 -34.00 5.61 -6.83
CA PRO A 108 -33.31 5.62 -8.13
C PRO A 108 -33.92 4.74 -9.25
N ASP A 109 -33.63 5.03 -10.56
CA ASP A 109 -34.11 4.34 -11.78
C ASP A 109 -32.97 3.89 -12.74
N LEU A 110 -32.94 2.65 -13.32
CA LEU A 110 -31.73 1.96 -13.85
C LEU A 110 -31.81 1.30 -15.28
N VAL A 111 -30.72 1.15 -16.07
CA VAL A 111 -30.62 0.69 -17.51
C VAL A 111 -29.53 -0.37 -17.89
N VAL A 112 -29.49 -1.00 -19.09
CA VAL A 112 -28.82 -2.26 -19.57
C VAL A 112 -27.55 -2.15 -20.48
N VAL A 113 -26.67 -3.22 -20.64
CA VAL A 113 -25.25 -3.26 -21.11
C VAL A 113 -24.89 -4.17 -22.34
N ALA A 114 -23.74 -4.03 -23.04
CA ALA A 114 -23.32 -4.59 -24.37
C ALA A 114 -22.16 -5.67 -24.45
N GLU A 115 -21.85 -6.27 -25.64
CA GLU A 115 -21.15 -7.55 -25.96
C GLU A 115 -19.58 -7.60 -26.08
N THR A 116 -18.95 -8.85 -26.10
CA THR A 116 -17.51 -9.20 -25.85
C THR A 116 -16.70 -9.69 -27.10
N PRO A 117 -15.34 -9.49 -27.24
CA PRO A 117 -14.53 -9.87 -28.42
C PRO A 117 -13.82 -11.26 -28.38
N ASP A 118 -13.28 -11.78 -29.52
CA ASP A 118 -12.64 -13.11 -29.67
C ASP A 118 -11.23 -13.21 -29.07
N ILE A 119 -11.10 -14.03 -28.01
CA ILE A 119 -9.91 -14.17 -27.16
C ILE A 119 -8.88 -15.17 -27.72
N LYS A 120 -9.30 -16.16 -28.53
CA LYS A 120 -8.41 -17.20 -29.04
C LYS A 120 -7.29 -16.65 -29.91
N SER A 121 -7.60 -15.66 -30.75
CA SER A 121 -6.61 -15.02 -31.63
C SER A 121 -5.51 -14.25 -30.86
N LEU A 122 -5.81 -13.74 -29.66
CA LEU A 122 -4.87 -12.98 -28.82
C LEU A 122 -3.83 -13.88 -28.15
N LEU A 123 -4.14 -15.15 -27.94
CA LEU A 123 -3.33 -16.09 -27.15
C LEU A 123 -2.40 -16.99 -27.98
N ASN A 124 -2.60 -17.07 -29.30
CA ASN A 124 -1.86 -18.00 -30.18
C ASN A 124 -0.33 -17.81 -30.20
N ASN A 125 0.18 -16.62 -29.82
CA ASN A 125 1.60 -16.29 -29.80
C ASN A 125 2.16 -15.98 -28.41
N SER A 126 1.39 -16.23 -27.33
CA SER A 126 1.83 -15.95 -25.97
C SER A 126 2.68 -17.09 -25.43
N LYS A 127 3.99 -16.86 -25.28
CA LYS A 127 4.93 -17.76 -24.56
C LYS A 127 5.04 -17.27 -23.12
N GLY A 128 4.74 -18.12 -22.13
CA GLY A 128 4.96 -17.82 -20.70
C GLY A 128 6.44 -17.59 -20.39
N LYS A 129 6.76 -16.89 -19.31
CA LYS A 129 8.12 -16.87 -18.74
C LYS A 129 8.37 -18.20 -18.02
N GLU A 130 9.62 -18.68 -18.06
CA GLU A 130 10.04 -19.85 -17.28
C GLU A 130 9.76 -19.63 -15.79
N VAL A 131 9.14 -20.61 -15.16
CA VAL A 131 8.87 -20.62 -13.72
C VAL A 131 10.14 -21.11 -13.02
N GLU A 132 10.68 -20.35 -12.06
CA GLU A 132 11.74 -20.85 -11.19
C GLU A 132 11.29 -22.14 -10.50
N ALA A 133 12.21 -23.12 -10.46
CA ALA A 133 11.95 -24.43 -9.85
C ALA A 133 11.41 -24.26 -8.43
N GLN A 134 10.32 -24.97 -8.13
CA GLN A 134 9.70 -24.94 -6.81
C GLN A 134 10.71 -25.43 -5.76
N LYS A 135 11.13 -24.55 -4.84
CA LYS A 135 11.98 -24.94 -3.72
C LYS A 135 11.22 -25.93 -2.83
N ALA A 136 11.95 -26.85 -2.21
CA ALA A 136 11.38 -27.87 -1.31
C ALA A 136 10.44 -27.20 -0.29
N ALA A 137 9.29 -27.83 -0.03
CA ALA A 137 8.32 -27.33 0.94
C ALA A 137 8.94 -27.34 2.34
N PHE A 138 8.82 -26.20 3.06
CA PHE A 138 9.21 -26.11 4.45
C PHE A 138 8.13 -26.79 5.31
N GLU A 139 8.52 -27.79 6.11
CA GLU A 139 7.61 -28.48 7.01
C GLU A 139 7.27 -27.59 8.22
N ASN A 140 5.99 -27.28 8.41
CA ASN A 140 5.51 -26.36 9.44
C ASN A 140 5.34 -27.08 10.80
N THR A 141 6.44 -27.62 11.35
CA THR A 141 6.47 -28.23 12.69
C THR A 141 7.30 -27.36 13.65
N ILE A 142 6.97 -27.41 14.94
CA ILE A 142 7.68 -26.65 15.99
C ILE A 142 9.19 -26.99 15.98
N ASP A 143 9.54 -28.26 15.82
CA ASP A 143 10.92 -28.71 15.83
C ASP A 143 11.67 -28.20 14.60
N ASN A 144 11.03 -28.16 13.43
CA ASN A 144 11.62 -27.62 12.22
C ASN A 144 11.84 -26.11 12.34
N PHE A 145 10.88 -25.36 12.91
CA PHE A 145 11.06 -23.94 13.23
C PHE A 145 12.26 -23.72 14.16
N LYS A 146 12.35 -24.47 15.27
CA LYS A 146 13.48 -24.36 16.21
C LYS A 146 14.81 -24.65 15.54
N LYS A 147 14.87 -25.67 14.69
CA LYS A 147 16.09 -26.09 13.98
C LYS A 147 16.60 -25.02 13.00
N HIS A 148 15.69 -24.28 12.36
CA HIS A 148 16.04 -23.29 11.35
C HIS A 148 15.98 -21.85 11.86
N THR A 149 15.78 -21.64 13.16
CA THR A 149 15.78 -20.31 13.76
C THR A 149 17.07 -20.06 14.54
N GLU A 150 17.82 -19.07 14.09
CA GLU A 150 18.99 -18.55 14.80
C GLU A 150 18.55 -17.40 15.73
N TYR A 151 19.06 -17.42 16.96
CA TYR A 151 18.83 -16.34 17.93
C TYR A 151 20.16 -15.68 18.29
N GLY A 152 20.16 -14.36 18.45
CA GLY A 152 21.36 -13.65 18.85
C GLY A 152 21.09 -12.28 19.46
N ILE A 153 22.18 -11.62 19.79
CA ILE A 153 22.20 -10.27 20.37
C ILE A 153 23.11 -9.41 19.50
N LEU A 154 22.59 -8.27 19.05
CA LEU A 154 23.35 -7.26 18.30
C LEU A 154 24.31 -6.51 19.24
N PRO A 155 25.38 -5.87 18.72
CA PRO A 155 26.32 -5.10 19.54
C PRO A 155 25.68 -3.99 20.39
N ASN A 156 24.53 -3.47 19.97
CA ASN A 156 23.73 -2.48 20.69
C ASN A 156 22.77 -3.09 21.74
N GLY A 157 22.85 -4.42 21.98
CA GLY A 157 21.98 -5.13 22.92
C GLY A 157 20.61 -5.55 22.37
N GLY A 158 20.31 -5.22 21.12
CA GLY A 158 19.08 -5.67 20.44
C GLY A 158 19.07 -7.19 20.26
N LYS A 159 17.94 -7.84 20.54
CA LYS A 159 17.76 -9.27 20.31
C LYS A 159 17.20 -9.51 18.92
N TYR A 160 17.68 -10.58 18.25
CA TYR A 160 17.12 -11.00 16.97
C TYR A 160 16.80 -12.49 16.92
N ALA A 161 15.90 -12.83 16.02
CA ALA A 161 15.61 -14.20 15.61
C ALA A 161 15.55 -14.23 14.09
N LEU A 162 16.33 -15.10 13.45
CA LEU A 162 16.37 -15.30 11.99
C LEU A 162 15.83 -16.68 11.67
N LEU A 163 14.72 -16.75 10.97
CA LEU A 163 14.18 -18.01 10.45
C LEU A 163 14.56 -18.18 8.99
N GLU A 164 15.44 -19.12 8.71
CA GLU A 164 15.77 -19.50 7.33
C GLU A 164 14.78 -20.53 6.81
N LYS A 165 13.96 -20.13 5.82
CA LYS A 165 13.06 -21.03 5.11
C LYS A 165 12.93 -20.62 3.64
N PRO A 166 12.71 -21.59 2.72
CA PRO A 166 12.38 -21.27 1.33
C PRO A 166 11.09 -20.45 1.25
N THR A 167 11.13 -19.32 0.53
CA THR A 167 9.97 -18.48 0.26
C THR A 167 9.77 -18.36 -1.25
N LYS A 168 8.53 -18.23 -1.69
CA LYS A 168 8.22 -18.01 -3.12
C LYS A 168 8.72 -16.62 -3.53
N GLY A 169 9.53 -16.54 -4.59
CA GLY A 169 10.15 -15.29 -5.06
C GLY A 169 11.23 -14.74 -4.12
N ASP A 170 11.87 -15.61 -3.32
CA ASP A 170 12.91 -15.23 -2.34
C ASP A 170 12.52 -14.07 -1.42
N LYS A 171 11.22 -13.98 -1.08
CA LYS A 171 10.68 -12.96 -0.19
C LYS A 171 11.26 -13.07 1.22
N ILE A 172 11.57 -11.90 1.77
CA ILE A 172 12.07 -11.72 3.14
C ILE A 172 11.15 -10.74 3.84
N ASP A 173 10.67 -11.14 5.01
CA ASP A 173 9.90 -10.29 5.91
C ASP A 173 10.72 -10.01 7.17
N VAL A 174 10.91 -8.72 7.47
CA VAL A 174 11.62 -8.24 8.66
C VAL A 174 10.62 -7.51 9.55
N SER A 175 10.59 -7.89 10.83
CA SER A 175 9.82 -7.18 11.86
C SER A 175 10.78 -6.63 12.91
N ILE A 176 10.75 -5.32 13.13
CA ILE A 176 11.57 -4.63 14.11
C ILE A 176 10.65 -3.98 15.14
N VAL A 177 10.89 -4.26 16.42
CA VAL A 177 10.14 -3.64 17.51
C VAL A 177 11.11 -2.88 18.40
N MET A 178 10.93 -1.57 18.46
CA MET A 178 11.70 -0.68 19.34
C MET A 178 10.81 -0.23 20.49
N ARG A 179 11.34 -0.35 21.72
CA ARG A 179 10.67 0.11 22.94
C ARG A 179 11.44 1.27 23.53
N PHE A 180 10.76 2.32 23.94
CA PHE A 180 11.37 3.55 24.43
C PHE A 180 10.51 4.21 25.48
N GLY A 181 11.17 5.06 26.29
CA GLY A 181 10.51 5.84 27.31
C GLY A 181 10.05 5.01 28.51
N ASP A 182 9.42 5.69 29.43
CA ASP A 182 8.80 5.17 30.65
C ASP A 182 7.43 5.81 30.89
N GLU A 183 6.71 5.37 31.91
CA GLU A 183 5.40 5.83 32.28
C GLU A 183 5.32 7.37 32.41
N LYS A 184 6.38 7.98 32.94
CA LYS A 184 6.47 9.43 33.20
C LYS A 184 6.70 10.21 31.92
N SER A 185 7.64 9.78 31.09
CA SER A 185 8.03 10.45 29.84
C SER A 185 6.99 10.30 28.73
N LEU A 186 6.16 9.25 28.77
CA LEU A 186 5.16 8.92 27.75
C LEU A 186 3.73 9.34 28.12
N SER A 187 3.50 9.83 29.34
CA SER A 187 2.19 10.28 29.76
C SER A 187 1.61 11.33 28.81
N ASN A 188 0.37 11.12 28.34
CA ASN A 188 -0.35 11.96 27.38
C ASN A 188 0.35 12.14 26.00
N LYS A 189 1.18 11.19 25.56
CA LYS A 189 1.91 11.27 24.27
C LYS A 189 1.53 10.17 23.27
N ASN A 190 0.37 9.55 23.45
CA ASN A 190 -0.06 8.46 22.55
C ASN A 190 -0.23 8.96 21.10
N GLU A 191 -0.92 10.08 20.91
CA GLU A 191 -1.13 10.68 19.59
C GLU A 191 0.19 11.12 18.97
N THR A 192 1.09 11.70 19.78
CA THR A 192 2.43 12.10 19.34
C THR A 192 3.23 10.88 18.83
N ALA A 193 3.16 9.75 19.52
CA ALA A 193 3.84 8.53 19.09
C ALA A 193 3.29 7.96 17.79
N SER A 194 1.97 8.00 17.61
CA SER A 194 1.31 7.56 16.37
C SER A 194 1.65 8.49 15.20
N LEU A 195 1.61 9.81 15.40
CA LEU A 195 2.00 10.81 14.40
C LEU A 195 3.48 10.71 14.03
N LEU A 196 4.37 10.46 15.02
CA LEU A 196 5.80 10.24 14.76
C LEU A 196 6.02 9.10 13.76
N ALA A 197 5.38 7.94 13.98
CA ALA A 197 5.50 6.80 13.08
C ALA A 197 5.04 7.14 11.66
N ALA A 198 3.90 7.83 11.51
CA ALA A 198 3.40 8.28 10.22
C ALA A 198 4.38 9.24 9.52
N MET A 199 4.97 10.17 10.27
CA MET A 199 5.91 11.17 9.75
C MET A 199 7.24 10.57 9.27
N LEU A 200 7.66 9.40 9.77
CA LEU A 200 8.87 8.72 9.28
C LEU A 200 8.78 8.33 7.79
N SER A 201 7.57 8.23 7.24
CA SER A 201 7.34 7.91 5.82
C SER A 201 7.17 9.16 4.93
N THR A 202 7.24 10.38 5.49
CA THR A 202 6.89 11.60 4.75
C THR A 202 8.09 12.34 4.15
N GLY A 203 9.30 11.81 4.30
CA GLY A 203 10.52 12.36 3.73
C GLY A 203 11.70 12.27 4.68
N THR A 204 12.89 12.29 4.09
CA THR A 204 14.18 12.38 4.80
C THR A 204 14.88 13.68 4.46
N THR A 205 16.02 13.95 5.08
CA THR A 205 16.86 15.11 4.74
C THR A 205 17.42 15.03 3.32
N THR A 206 17.41 13.84 2.71
CA THR A 206 17.97 13.57 1.37
C THR A 206 16.92 13.23 0.32
N LYS A 207 15.70 12.86 0.71
CA LYS A 207 14.64 12.39 -0.18
C LYS A 207 13.29 13.02 0.17
N THR A 208 12.52 13.39 -0.85
CA THR A 208 11.10 13.73 -0.66
C THR A 208 10.28 12.47 -0.44
N LYS A 209 9.03 12.65 -0.03
CA LYS A 209 8.05 11.56 0.12
C LYS A 209 7.90 10.76 -1.18
N GLU A 210 7.73 11.44 -2.30
CA GLU A 210 7.60 10.84 -3.63
C GLU A 210 8.84 10.02 -3.99
N GLN A 211 10.04 10.56 -3.74
CA GLN A 211 11.30 9.85 -3.98
C GLN A 211 11.45 8.59 -3.12
N ILE A 212 10.94 8.60 -1.88
CA ILE A 212 10.91 7.40 -1.04
C ILE A 212 9.98 6.34 -1.66
N TYR A 213 8.76 6.73 -2.09
CA TYR A 213 7.83 5.79 -2.71
C TYR A 213 8.36 5.24 -4.03
N ASP A 214 8.92 6.08 -4.90
CA ASP A 214 9.54 5.66 -6.15
C ASP A 214 10.69 4.65 -5.91
N GLU A 215 11.51 4.90 -4.89
CA GLU A 215 12.60 4.00 -4.51
C GLU A 215 12.07 2.67 -3.98
N LEU A 216 11.04 2.69 -3.11
CA LEU A 216 10.39 1.48 -2.59
C LEU A 216 9.81 0.64 -3.72
N ASP A 217 9.15 1.27 -4.70
CA ASP A 217 8.60 0.56 -5.86
C ASP A 217 9.69 0.02 -6.78
N ARG A 218 10.75 0.81 -7.00
CA ARG A 218 11.91 0.39 -7.80
C ARG A 218 12.60 -0.84 -7.23
N ILE A 219 12.77 -0.90 -5.91
CA ILE A 219 13.37 -2.06 -5.20
C ILE A 219 12.35 -3.09 -4.75
N LYS A 220 11.08 -2.98 -5.20
CA LYS A 220 9.98 -3.93 -4.89
C LYS A 220 9.84 -4.22 -3.40
N THR A 221 9.91 -3.18 -2.59
CA THR A 221 9.96 -3.23 -1.13
C THR A 221 8.77 -2.49 -0.54
N ASN A 222 8.26 -2.98 0.57
CA ASN A 222 7.33 -2.26 1.43
C ASN A 222 7.99 -2.03 2.78
N ILE A 223 7.98 -0.78 3.27
CA ILE A 223 8.38 -0.42 4.63
C ILE A 223 7.20 0.28 5.28
N SER A 224 6.78 -0.19 6.43
CA SER A 224 5.71 0.44 7.21
C SER A 224 6.14 0.67 8.64
N PHE A 225 5.75 1.82 9.17
CA PHE A 225 5.98 2.22 10.56
C PHE A 225 4.63 2.27 11.29
N ASN A 226 4.58 1.69 12.47
CA ASN A 226 3.40 1.70 13.32
C ASN A 226 3.82 2.11 14.73
N GLY A 227 3.29 3.21 15.21
CA GLY A 227 3.67 3.81 16.49
C GLY A 227 2.55 3.76 17.51
N GLY A 228 2.93 3.56 18.75
CA GLY A 228 2.08 3.68 19.93
C GLY A 228 2.91 4.13 21.11
N THR A 229 2.25 4.33 22.26
CA THR A 229 2.94 4.79 23.47
C THR A 229 4.05 3.81 23.86
N GLY A 230 5.30 4.27 23.77
CA GLY A 230 6.48 3.49 24.15
C GLY A 230 6.89 2.37 23.17
N ILE A 231 6.29 2.32 21.98
CA ILE A 231 6.61 1.30 21.00
C ILE A 231 6.61 1.89 19.58
N LEU A 232 7.60 1.51 18.79
CA LEU A 232 7.62 1.69 17.34
C LEU A 232 7.87 0.33 16.70
N SER A 233 6.93 -0.12 15.90
CA SER A 233 7.01 -1.35 15.12
C SER A 233 7.26 -1.01 13.66
N VAL A 234 8.21 -1.69 13.05
CA VAL A 234 8.55 -1.56 11.62
C VAL A 234 8.39 -2.91 10.96
N SER A 235 7.71 -2.94 9.83
CA SER A 235 7.62 -4.12 8.99
C SER A 235 8.24 -3.80 7.63
N ILE A 236 9.16 -4.67 7.18
CA ILE A 236 9.81 -4.57 5.88
C ILE A 236 9.53 -5.87 5.13
N SER A 237 8.94 -5.79 3.95
CA SER A 237 8.77 -6.92 3.04
C SER A 237 9.50 -6.63 1.74
N THR A 238 10.45 -7.49 1.37
CA THR A 238 11.33 -7.33 0.21
C THR A 238 11.73 -8.68 -0.36
N ASP A 239 12.56 -8.72 -1.38
CA ASP A 239 13.23 -9.94 -1.83
C ASP A 239 14.72 -9.95 -1.37
N LYS A 240 15.34 -11.13 -1.42
CA LYS A 240 16.72 -11.33 -0.97
C LYS A 240 17.73 -10.40 -1.64
N LYS A 241 17.53 -10.15 -2.92
CA LYS A 241 18.44 -9.32 -3.76
C LYS A 241 18.34 -7.84 -3.37
N ASN A 242 17.15 -7.36 -2.98
CA ASN A 242 16.89 -5.96 -2.65
C ASN A 242 17.02 -5.65 -1.14
N LEU A 243 17.19 -6.67 -0.30
CA LEU A 243 17.32 -6.50 1.17
C LEU A 243 18.37 -5.44 1.57
N PRO A 244 19.59 -5.39 1.01
CA PRO A 244 20.57 -4.36 1.38
C PRO A 244 20.08 -2.94 1.08
N ALA A 245 19.43 -2.71 -0.07
CA ALA A 245 18.86 -1.42 -0.44
C ALA A 245 17.66 -1.04 0.45
N ALA A 246 16.80 -2.01 0.76
CA ALA A 246 15.67 -1.84 1.68
C ALA A 246 16.14 -1.41 3.08
N MET A 247 17.18 -2.06 3.60
CA MET A 247 17.76 -1.73 4.91
C MET A 247 18.43 -0.36 4.92
N ALA A 248 19.11 0.03 3.83
CA ALA A 248 19.71 1.36 3.71
C ALA A 248 18.65 2.47 3.67
N LEU A 249 17.55 2.25 2.95
CA LEU A 249 16.43 3.19 2.91
C LEU A 249 15.73 3.28 4.27
N PHE A 250 15.49 2.15 4.93
CA PHE A 250 14.96 2.11 6.30
C PHE A 250 15.85 2.91 7.28
N ASP A 251 17.16 2.72 7.22
CA ASP A 251 18.11 3.44 8.08
C ASP A 251 18.06 4.96 7.85
N ASP A 252 17.95 5.39 6.59
CA ASP A 252 17.79 6.81 6.26
C ASP A 252 16.46 7.37 6.77
N MET A 253 15.35 6.65 6.58
CA MET A 253 14.03 7.06 7.07
C MET A 253 13.98 7.16 8.60
N LEU A 254 14.69 6.28 9.30
CA LEU A 254 14.71 6.25 10.77
C LEU A 254 15.66 7.30 11.37
N LYS A 255 16.83 7.50 10.78
CA LYS A 255 17.88 8.37 11.34
C LYS A 255 17.83 9.82 10.87
N ASN A 256 17.33 10.03 9.66
CA ASN A 256 17.35 11.33 8.99
C ASN A 256 15.96 11.84 8.58
N PRO A 257 14.89 11.63 9.38
CA PRO A 257 13.55 12.09 9.00
C PRO A 257 13.53 13.62 8.87
N LYS A 258 12.86 14.13 7.85
CA LYS A 258 12.76 15.58 7.61
C LYS A 258 11.74 16.28 8.51
N PHE A 259 10.67 15.59 8.93
CA PHE A 259 9.54 16.13 9.67
C PHE A 259 8.98 17.43 9.05
N ASP A 260 8.69 17.37 7.76
CA ASP A 260 8.19 18.52 7.00
C ASP A 260 6.87 19.04 7.58
N LYS A 261 6.81 20.39 7.80
CA LYS A 261 5.65 21.02 8.43
C LYS A 261 4.38 20.87 7.57
N ALA A 262 4.47 20.96 6.26
CA ALA A 262 3.31 20.85 5.38
C ALA A 262 2.74 19.43 5.40
N GLU A 263 3.59 18.40 5.41
CA GLU A 263 3.16 17.01 5.58
C GLU A 263 2.54 16.76 6.96
N PHE A 264 3.10 17.37 8.01
CA PHE A 264 2.53 17.30 9.35
C PHE A 264 1.14 17.95 9.42
N ASP A 265 0.99 19.17 8.89
CA ASP A 265 -0.30 19.89 8.88
C ASP A 265 -1.36 19.09 8.08
N LYS A 266 -0.98 18.48 6.97
CA LYS A 266 -1.84 17.59 6.19
C LYS A 266 -2.27 16.37 7.00
N LEU A 267 -1.34 15.70 7.67
CA LEU A 267 -1.62 14.54 8.52
C LEU A 267 -2.58 14.89 9.66
N ILE A 268 -2.42 16.06 10.26
CA ILE A 268 -3.36 16.56 11.30
C ILE A 268 -4.75 16.76 10.72
N LEU A 269 -4.89 17.33 9.53
CA LEU A 269 -6.19 17.52 8.87
C LEU A 269 -6.86 16.17 8.56
N GLU A 270 -6.12 15.21 8.02
CA GLU A 270 -6.61 13.86 7.71
C GLU A 270 -7.05 13.12 8.99
N THR A 271 -6.25 13.23 10.07
CA THR A 271 -6.57 12.62 11.37
C THR A 271 -7.83 13.22 11.97
N LYS A 272 -7.98 14.55 11.93
CA LYS A 272 -9.20 15.23 12.39
C LYS A 272 -10.42 14.81 11.58
N ALA A 273 -10.33 14.77 10.25
CA ALA A 273 -11.42 14.33 9.39
C ALA A 273 -11.86 12.88 9.69
N THR A 274 -10.90 11.99 9.89
CA THR A 274 -11.16 10.60 10.29
C THR A 274 -11.84 10.53 11.66
N TYR A 275 -11.39 11.32 12.62
CA TYR A 275 -11.99 11.38 13.94
C TYR A 275 -13.44 11.90 13.91
N GLU A 276 -13.71 12.98 13.17
CA GLU A 276 -15.05 13.52 13.01
C GLU A 276 -16.00 12.51 12.32
N LYS A 277 -15.52 11.78 11.31
CA LYS A 277 -16.27 10.69 10.70
C LYS A 277 -16.61 9.60 11.73
N ASN A 278 -15.62 9.15 12.48
CA ASN A 278 -15.76 8.05 13.43
C ASN A 278 -16.68 8.40 14.63
N LYS A 279 -16.83 9.68 14.98
CA LYS A 279 -17.76 10.12 16.05
C LYS A 279 -19.19 9.68 15.83
N ASN A 280 -19.60 9.44 14.60
CA ASN A 280 -20.96 9.06 14.23
C ASN A 280 -21.08 7.56 13.87
N GLU A 281 -19.97 6.79 13.92
CA GLU A 281 -19.97 5.37 13.63
C GLU A 281 -20.30 4.54 14.86
N PRO A 282 -21.43 3.78 14.89
CA PRO A 282 -21.85 3.00 16.06
C PRO A 282 -20.79 2.01 16.55
N ASP A 283 -20.12 1.31 15.64
CA ASP A 283 -19.09 0.31 15.97
C ASP A 283 -17.88 0.94 16.67
N TYR A 284 -17.48 2.13 16.23
CA TYR A 284 -16.39 2.88 16.86
C TYR A 284 -16.78 3.30 18.28
N LEU A 285 -17.99 3.86 18.47
CA LEU A 285 -18.49 4.29 19.77
C LEU A 285 -18.64 3.12 20.74
N VAL A 286 -19.16 1.99 20.28
CA VAL A 286 -19.30 0.76 21.09
C VAL A 286 -17.93 0.25 21.51
N SER A 287 -16.98 0.17 20.58
CA SER A 287 -15.62 -0.30 20.85
C SER A 287 -14.92 0.60 21.88
N GLN A 288 -14.99 1.93 21.71
CA GLN A 288 -14.43 2.86 22.68
C GLN A 288 -15.04 2.69 24.09
N LYS A 289 -16.37 2.57 24.16
CA LYS A 289 -17.05 2.42 25.43
C LYS A 289 -16.68 1.09 26.10
N LEU A 290 -16.57 0.02 25.31
CA LEU A 290 -16.13 -1.29 25.79
C LEU A 290 -14.71 -1.23 26.35
N PHE A 291 -13.74 -0.70 25.60
CA PHE A 291 -12.36 -0.60 26.07
C PHE A 291 -12.22 0.23 27.33
N LYS A 292 -12.97 1.35 27.44
CA LYS A 292 -13.03 2.14 28.68
C LYS A 292 -13.58 1.37 29.87
N SER A 293 -14.63 0.57 29.65
CA SER A 293 -15.26 -0.22 30.72
C SER A 293 -14.39 -1.41 31.17
N LEU A 294 -13.55 -1.92 30.27
CA LEU A 294 -12.60 -3.01 30.55
C LEU A 294 -11.26 -2.53 31.09
N SER A 295 -11.04 -1.20 31.21
CA SER A 295 -9.79 -0.69 31.73
C SER A 295 -9.58 -1.11 33.19
N ALA A 296 -8.47 -1.79 33.47
CA ALA A 296 -8.08 -2.21 34.81
C ALA A 296 -7.60 -1.04 35.68
N TYR A 297 -7.39 0.14 35.10
CA TYR A 297 -6.84 1.30 35.78
C TYR A 297 -7.90 2.38 36.01
N PRO A 298 -7.86 3.11 37.15
CA PRO A 298 -8.80 4.17 37.42
C PRO A 298 -8.57 5.39 36.51
N LYS A 299 -9.60 6.17 36.31
CA LYS A 299 -9.52 7.47 35.58
C LYS A 299 -8.43 8.36 36.18
N GLY A 300 -7.52 8.83 35.33
CA GLY A 300 -6.36 9.63 35.75
C GLY A 300 -5.07 8.84 35.93
N HIS A 301 -5.13 7.51 35.89
CA HIS A 301 -3.92 6.69 35.82
C HIS A 301 -3.30 6.76 34.41
N PRO A 302 -1.95 6.79 34.25
CA PRO A 302 -1.27 6.85 32.94
C PRO A 302 -1.69 5.75 31.96
N TYR A 303 -2.04 4.57 32.45
CA TYR A 303 -2.52 3.45 31.65
C TYR A 303 -4.06 3.39 31.47
N TYR A 304 -4.77 4.38 32.01
CA TYR A 304 -6.19 4.48 31.73
C TYR A 304 -6.41 4.83 30.26
N VAL A 305 -7.23 4.03 29.57
CA VAL A 305 -7.58 4.29 28.16
C VAL A 305 -8.38 5.59 28.09
N SER A 306 -7.71 6.65 27.68
CA SER A 306 -8.36 7.91 27.33
C SER A 306 -8.87 7.82 25.90
N SER A 307 -10.03 8.39 25.67
CA SER A 307 -10.60 8.50 24.31
C SER A 307 -9.97 9.65 23.56
#